data_da1b3e1ca95df72095efa308130a578f
#
_entry.id   da1b3e1ca95df72095efa308130a578f
#
_cell.length_a   1.000
_cell.length_b   1.000
_cell.length_c   1.000
_cell.angle_alpha   90.00
_cell.angle_beta   90.00
_cell.angle_gamma   90.00
#
_symmetry.space_group_name_H-M   'P 1'
#
loop_
_entity.id
_entity.type
_entity.pdbx_description
1 polymer ?
#
loop_
_entity_poly.entity_id
_entity_poly.type
_entity_poly.pdbx_seq_one_letter_code
_entity_poly.pdbx_strand_id
1 'polypeptide(L)'
;MKALKELIRPNIWSLKPYSSARDEYKGVTASVFLDANENPYNTPNNRYPDPLQTELKTLVSRVKNINSNKIFFGNGSDEAIDILYRTFCIPGKDNAVAIDPTYGMYEVCADINDVEYRKVLLDENFQFKASDLLAKADDNTKLIFLCSPNNPTGNNLCHKEIETVLDSFQGIVVIDEAYIDFSTEVSFTTMLDKYPNMVVLQTFSKAWGCAGIRLGMAFASEEIISVFNKVKYPYNVNHLTQTEAINMIGKEYQIKEWVKTLLAERARLIEKFGELGCCEHISPTDA
;
A
#
# COMPACT_ATOMS: atom_id res chain seq x y z
N MET A 1 3.10 3.75 -21.82
CA MET A 1 2.05 3.40 -20.84
C MET A 1 0.68 3.55 -21.47
N LYS A 2 -0.24 2.61 -21.27
CA LYS A 2 -1.66 2.74 -21.67
C LYS A 2 -2.32 3.87 -20.86
N ALA A 3 -3.31 4.54 -21.44
CA ALA A 3 -4.08 5.54 -20.68
C ALA A 3 -4.80 4.88 -19.49
N LEU A 4 -4.89 5.56 -18.37
CA LEU A 4 -5.51 5.00 -17.13
C LEU A 4 -6.94 4.48 -17.39
N LYS A 5 -7.71 5.17 -18.25
CA LYS A 5 -9.04 4.73 -18.68
C LYS A 5 -9.06 3.33 -19.32
N GLU A 6 -8.01 2.96 -20.01
CA GLU A 6 -7.91 1.65 -20.70
C GLU A 6 -7.51 0.53 -19.71
N LEU A 7 -6.90 0.89 -18.59
CA LEU A 7 -6.49 -0.04 -17.54
C LEU A 7 -7.63 -0.33 -16.56
N ILE A 8 -8.48 0.66 -16.28
CA ILE A 8 -9.58 0.54 -15.33
C ILE A 8 -10.73 -0.26 -15.97
N ARG A 9 -11.35 -1.14 -15.19
CA ARG A 9 -12.57 -1.86 -15.60
C ARG A 9 -13.64 -0.86 -16.05
N PRO A 10 -14.34 -1.10 -17.18
CA PRO A 10 -15.31 -0.14 -17.73
C PRO A 10 -16.44 0.25 -16.76
N ASN A 11 -16.92 -0.71 -15.96
CA ASN A 11 -17.94 -0.46 -14.93
C ASN A 11 -17.41 0.40 -13.79
N ILE A 12 -16.14 0.27 -13.41
CA ILE A 12 -15.50 1.11 -12.40
C ILE A 12 -15.22 2.52 -12.95
N TRP A 13 -14.79 2.61 -14.21
CA TRP A 13 -14.60 3.92 -14.84
C TRP A 13 -15.87 4.76 -14.83
N SER A 14 -17.02 4.15 -15.17
CA SER A 14 -18.34 4.79 -15.21
C SER A 14 -19.03 4.90 -13.85
N LEU A 15 -18.47 4.31 -12.79
CA LEU A 15 -19.03 4.30 -11.45
C LEU A 15 -19.18 5.73 -10.92
N LYS A 16 -20.40 6.10 -10.51
CA LYS A 16 -20.62 7.29 -9.70
C LYS A 16 -20.29 6.94 -8.24
N PRO A 17 -19.37 7.67 -7.58
CA PRO A 17 -19.07 7.41 -6.19
C PRO A 17 -20.32 7.63 -5.34
N TYR A 18 -20.40 6.90 -4.24
CA TYR A 18 -21.37 7.24 -3.19
C TYR A 18 -21.05 8.64 -2.66
N SER A 19 -22.06 9.50 -2.60
CA SER A 19 -21.95 10.82 -1.97
C SER A 19 -22.83 10.82 -0.73
N SER A 20 -22.25 11.16 0.41
CA SER A 20 -23.03 11.40 1.62
C SER A 20 -23.56 12.84 1.62
N ALA A 21 -24.65 13.10 2.34
CA ALA A 21 -25.15 14.47 2.50
C ALA A 21 -24.06 15.39 3.10
N ARG A 22 -23.16 14.84 3.92
CA ARG A 22 -22.01 15.57 4.49
C ARG A 22 -20.96 15.95 3.45
N ASP A 23 -20.75 15.13 2.42
CA ASP A 23 -19.84 15.44 1.30
C ASP A 23 -20.40 16.59 0.42
N GLU A 24 -21.71 16.70 0.36
CA GLU A 24 -22.39 17.76 -0.41
C GLU A 24 -22.42 19.10 0.33
N TYR A 25 -22.32 19.06 1.66
CA TYR A 25 -22.31 20.25 2.50
C TYR A 25 -20.90 20.84 2.59
N LYS A 26 -20.60 21.77 1.69
CA LYS A 26 -19.36 22.54 1.68
C LYS A 26 -19.58 23.87 2.37
N GLY A 27 -19.30 23.97 3.66
CA GLY A 27 -19.50 25.24 4.32
C GLY A 27 -19.18 25.27 5.81
N VAL A 28 -19.82 26.16 6.53
CA VAL A 28 -19.62 26.44 7.95
C VAL A 28 -19.88 25.20 8.79
N THR A 29 -19.12 25.02 9.88
CA THR A 29 -19.34 23.95 10.85
C THR A 29 -20.79 23.98 11.34
N ALA A 30 -21.55 22.93 11.06
CA ALA A 30 -22.95 22.82 11.50
C ALA A 30 -22.99 22.65 13.03
N SER A 31 -23.89 23.34 13.70
CA SER A 31 -24.14 23.15 15.14
C SER A 31 -25.04 21.94 15.43
N VAL A 32 -25.81 21.49 14.43
CA VAL A 32 -26.70 20.33 14.51
C VAL A 32 -26.54 19.49 13.24
N PHE A 33 -26.34 18.19 13.40
CA PHE A 33 -26.20 17.24 12.31
C PHE A 33 -27.45 16.34 12.24
N LEU A 34 -28.17 16.39 11.12
CA LEU A 34 -29.38 15.60 10.84
C LEU A 34 -29.25 14.83 9.51
N ASP A 35 -28.04 14.73 8.98
CA ASP A 35 -27.71 14.29 7.63
C ASP A 35 -27.54 12.77 7.49
N ALA A 36 -27.20 12.07 8.59
CA ALA A 36 -26.79 10.67 8.52
C ALA A 36 -27.55 9.73 9.46
N ASN A 37 -28.67 10.17 10.03
CA ASN A 37 -29.51 9.39 10.98
C ASN A 37 -28.72 8.86 12.19
N GLU A 38 -27.66 9.54 12.59
CA GLU A 38 -26.82 9.19 13.73
C GLU A 38 -27.56 9.41 15.06
N ASN A 39 -27.25 8.58 16.07
CA ASN A 39 -27.78 8.80 17.40
C ASN A 39 -27.30 10.17 17.93
N PRO A 40 -28.21 11.06 18.38
CA PRO A 40 -27.83 12.38 18.87
C PRO A 40 -27.10 12.39 20.20
N TYR A 41 -27.22 11.30 21.00
CA TYR A 41 -26.53 11.20 22.28
C TYR A 41 -25.05 10.90 22.08
N ASN A 42 -24.22 11.76 22.66
CA ASN A 42 -22.76 11.63 22.49
C ASN A 42 -22.20 10.44 23.30
N THR A 43 -21.71 9.43 22.58
CA THR A 43 -21.01 8.27 23.12
C THR A 43 -19.52 8.29 22.80
N PRO A 44 -18.86 9.37 22.64
CA PRO A 44 -17.72 9.82 21.84
C PRO A 44 -17.58 9.21 20.43
N ASN A 45 -18.32 8.17 20.11
CA ASN A 45 -18.24 7.47 18.81
C ASN A 45 -19.57 7.42 18.05
N ASN A 46 -20.49 8.34 18.37
CA ASN A 46 -21.84 8.36 17.78
C ASN A 46 -21.86 8.99 16.37
N ARG A 47 -20.76 9.51 15.87
CA ARG A 47 -20.67 10.15 14.55
C ARG A 47 -19.82 9.32 13.59
N TYR A 48 -20.25 9.28 12.33
CA TYR A 48 -19.40 8.73 11.27
C TYR A 48 -18.09 9.52 11.18
N PRO A 49 -16.98 8.83 10.89
CA PRO A 49 -15.68 9.50 10.68
C PRO A 49 -15.67 10.31 9.37
N ASP A 50 -14.64 11.12 9.19
CA ASP A 50 -14.36 11.75 7.90
C ASP A 50 -14.08 10.67 6.84
N PRO A 51 -14.90 10.59 5.77
CA PRO A 51 -14.77 9.57 4.73
C PRO A 51 -13.47 9.71 3.91
N LEU A 52 -12.86 10.90 3.90
CA LEU A 52 -11.63 11.19 3.16
C LEU A 52 -10.38 11.27 4.06
N GLN A 53 -10.53 11.12 5.39
CA GLN A 53 -9.45 11.15 6.38
C GLN A 53 -8.56 12.41 6.24
N THR A 54 -9.17 13.57 6.03
CA THR A 54 -8.52 14.83 5.62
C THR A 54 -7.41 15.26 6.59
N GLU A 55 -7.67 15.21 7.90
CA GLU A 55 -6.71 15.57 8.93
C GLU A 55 -5.50 14.61 8.90
N LEU A 56 -5.78 13.31 8.89
CA LEU A 56 -4.75 12.27 8.82
C LEU A 56 -3.91 12.39 7.54
N LYS A 57 -4.55 12.62 6.38
CA LYS A 57 -3.84 12.87 5.11
C LYS A 57 -2.93 14.08 5.19
N THR A 58 -3.37 15.15 5.82
CA THR A 58 -2.57 16.37 5.99
C THR A 58 -1.31 16.09 6.81
N LEU A 59 -1.42 15.31 7.88
CA LEU A 59 -0.27 14.96 8.73
C LEU A 59 0.70 14.00 8.00
N VAL A 60 0.19 12.93 7.39
CA VAL A 60 1.02 11.99 6.62
C VAL A 60 1.68 12.69 5.43
N SER A 61 0.98 13.59 4.75
CA SER A 61 1.52 14.42 3.67
C SER A 61 2.80 15.17 4.10
N ARG A 62 2.81 15.72 5.31
CA ARG A 62 3.98 16.43 5.87
C ARG A 62 5.12 15.46 6.18
N VAL A 63 4.82 14.34 6.87
CA VAL A 63 5.85 13.36 7.28
C VAL A 63 6.50 12.68 6.07
N LYS A 64 5.70 12.33 5.06
CA LYS A 64 6.17 11.64 3.87
C LYS A 64 6.57 12.58 2.72
N ASN A 65 6.34 13.89 2.87
CA ASN A 65 6.58 14.91 1.84
C ASN A 65 5.87 14.59 0.50
N ILE A 66 4.59 14.18 0.58
CA ILE A 66 3.76 13.77 -0.56
C ILE A 66 2.47 14.57 -0.53
N ASN A 67 1.97 15.03 -1.69
CA ASN A 67 0.68 15.72 -1.77
C ASN A 67 -0.45 14.82 -1.22
N SER A 68 -1.31 15.37 -0.37
CA SER A 68 -2.43 14.67 0.26
C SER A 68 -3.39 14.01 -0.75
N ASN A 69 -3.51 14.58 -1.96
CA ASN A 69 -4.32 14.01 -3.05
C ASN A 69 -3.74 12.71 -3.65
N LYS A 70 -2.47 12.41 -3.35
CA LYS A 70 -1.77 11.18 -3.76
C LYS A 70 -1.79 10.09 -2.69
N ILE A 71 -2.58 10.27 -1.62
CA ILE A 71 -2.64 9.38 -0.46
C ILE A 71 -4.02 8.73 -0.36
N PHE A 72 -4.03 7.41 -0.22
CA PHE A 72 -5.19 6.60 0.13
C PHE A 72 -4.93 5.88 1.45
N PHE A 73 -5.96 5.76 2.31
CA PHE A 73 -5.91 4.95 3.52
C PHE A 73 -6.90 3.79 3.44
N GLY A 74 -6.44 2.62 3.88
CA GLY A 74 -7.24 1.40 3.96
C GLY A 74 -7.07 0.66 5.28
N ASN A 75 -7.93 -0.34 5.53
CA ASN A 75 -7.83 -1.27 6.65
C ASN A 75 -6.64 -2.23 6.45
N GLY A 76 -5.44 -1.77 6.78
CA GLY A 76 -4.19 -2.37 6.35
C GLY A 76 -3.90 -2.07 4.87
N SER A 77 -2.69 -2.38 4.41
CA SER A 77 -2.37 -2.38 2.98
C SER A 77 -3.20 -3.42 2.20
N ASP A 78 -3.73 -4.41 2.88
CA ASP A 78 -4.57 -5.47 2.30
C ASP A 78 -5.82 -4.92 1.61
N GLU A 79 -6.47 -3.88 2.18
CA GLU A 79 -7.60 -3.23 1.51
C GLU A 79 -7.18 -2.55 0.20
N ALA A 80 -6.00 -1.95 0.17
CA ALA A 80 -5.48 -1.35 -1.06
C ALA A 80 -5.16 -2.43 -2.13
N ILE A 81 -4.64 -3.59 -1.72
CA ILE A 81 -4.40 -4.74 -2.61
C ILE A 81 -5.72 -5.23 -3.21
N ASP A 82 -6.75 -5.44 -2.40
CA ASP A 82 -8.08 -5.85 -2.88
C ASP A 82 -8.69 -4.81 -3.84
N ILE A 83 -8.61 -3.52 -3.49
CA ILE A 83 -9.10 -2.43 -4.34
C ILE A 83 -8.37 -2.39 -5.69
N LEU A 84 -7.07 -2.71 -5.75
CA LEU A 84 -6.32 -2.81 -7.00
C LEU A 84 -6.93 -3.86 -7.93
N TYR A 85 -7.16 -5.08 -7.43
CA TYR A 85 -7.81 -6.14 -8.21
C TYR A 85 -9.21 -5.72 -8.68
N ARG A 86 -10.04 -5.22 -7.78
CA ARG A 86 -11.40 -4.76 -8.09
C ARG A 86 -11.45 -3.62 -9.09
N THR A 87 -10.41 -2.79 -9.12
CA THR A 87 -10.32 -1.63 -10.01
C THR A 87 -9.85 -2.00 -11.41
N PHE A 88 -8.81 -2.82 -11.50
CA PHE A 88 -8.08 -3.01 -12.75
C PHE A 88 -8.33 -4.36 -13.42
N CYS A 89 -8.66 -5.41 -12.68
CA CYS A 89 -8.76 -6.77 -13.22
C CYS A 89 -10.21 -7.18 -13.48
N ILE A 90 -10.53 -7.61 -14.69
CA ILE A 90 -11.81 -8.24 -15.04
C ILE A 90 -11.73 -9.70 -14.59
N PRO A 91 -12.63 -10.16 -13.68
CA PRO A 91 -12.68 -11.55 -13.23
C PRO A 91 -12.75 -12.55 -14.38
N GLY A 92 -12.08 -13.68 -14.25
CA GLY A 92 -12.06 -14.77 -15.25
C GLY A 92 -11.36 -14.42 -16.56
N LYS A 93 -10.73 -13.22 -16.67
CA LYS A 93 -10.10 -12.75 -17.92
C LYS A 93 -8.69 -12.22 -17.71
N ASP A 94 -8.52 -11.29 -16.77
CA ASP A 94 -7.27 -10.59 -16.56
C ASP A 94 -6.37 -11.37 -15.59
N ASN A 95 -5.10 -11.03 -15.55
CA ASN A 95 -4.12 -11.66 -14.68
C ASN A 95 -3.22 -10.64 -13.97
N ALA A 96 -2.56 -11.11 -12.91
CA ALA A 96 -1.53 -10.41 -12.18
C ALA A 96 -0.24 -11.25 -12.16
N VAL A 97 0.91 -10.58 -12.15
CA VAL A 97 2.24 -11.21 -12.04
C VAL A 97 2.89 -10.74 -10.75
N ALA A 98 3.58 -11.65 -10.07
CA ALA A 98 4.40 -11.31 -8.90
C ALA A 98 5.65 -12.18 -8.82
N ILE A 99 6.63 -11.71 -8.06
CA ILE A 99 7.78 -12.53 -7.64
C ILE A 99 7.33 -13.63 -6.66
N ASP A 100 8.10 -14.70 -6.55
CA ASP A 100 7.84 -15.80 -5.61
C ASP A 100 9.18 -16.35 -5.06
N PRO A 101 9.36 -16.53 -3.72
CA PRO A 101 8.36 -16.28 -2.69
C PRO A 101 8.15 -14.79 -2.38
N THR A 102 6.92 -14.42 -2.05
CA THR A 102 6.55 -13.07 -1.60
C THR A 102 5.32 -13.09 -0.69
N TYR A 103 4.76 -11.92 -0.37
CA TYR A 103 3.60 -11.78 0.51
C TYR A 103 2.35 -12.47 -0.04
N GLY A 104 1.83 -13.47 0.69
CA GLY A 104 0.77 -14.35 0.21
C GLY A 104 -0.58 -13.69 -0.07
N MET A 105 -0.85 -12.48 0.46
CA MET A 105 -2.12 -11.82 0.22
C MET A 105 -2.32 -11.37 -1.22
N TYR A 106 -1.27 -11.23 -2.01
CA TYR A 106 -1.43 -10.94 -3.44
C TYR A 106 -2.17 -12.07 -4.15
N GLU A 107 -1.78 -13.33 -3.91
CA GLU A 107 -2.43 -14.52 -4.47
C GLU A 107 -3.85 -14.70 -3.91
N VAL A 108 -4.01 -14.55 -2.58
CA VAL A 108 -5.32 -14.66 -1.93
C VAL A 108 -6.31 -13.64 -2.49
N CYS A 109 -5.90 -12.37 -2.68
CA CYS A 109 -6.76 -11.36 -3.29
C CYS A 109 -7.04 -11.65 -4.78
N ALA A 110 -6.09 -12.23 -5.51
CA ALA A 110 -6.31 -12.67 -6.89
C ALA A 110 -7.41 -13.76 -6.94
N ASP A 111 -7.30 -14.79 -6.10
CA ASP A 111 -8.26 -15.89 -6.02
C ASP A 111 -9.66 -15.38 -5.64
N ILE A 112 -9.78 -14.50 -4.64
CA ILE A 112 -11.06 -13.89 -4.22
C ILE A 112 -11.72 -13.14 -5.39
N ASN A 113 -10.90 -12.50 -6.24
CA ASN A 113 -11.38 -11.69 -7.36
C ASN A 113 -11.47 -12.49 -8.69
N ASP A 114 -11.25 -13.79 -8.68
CA ASP A 114 -11.23 -14.67 -9.89
C ASP A 114 -10.25 -14.13 -10.95
N VAL A 115 -9.02 -13.82 -10.54
CA VAL A 115 -7.93 -13.30 -11.38
C VAL A 115 -6.77 -14.28 -11.39
N GLU A 116 -6.29 -14.66 -12.56
CA GLU A 116 -5.12 -15.54 -12.69
C GLU A 116 -3.89 -14.91 -12.04
N TYR A 117 -3.22 -15.65 -11.16
CA TYR A 117 -1.99 -15.20 -10.49
C TYR A 117 -0.78 -15.95 -11.02
N ARG A 118 0.18 -15.24 -11.59
CA ARG A 118 1.38 -15.79 -12.23
C ARG A 118 2.62 -15.48 -11.40
N LYS A 119 3.40 -16.50 -11.11
CA LYS A 119 4.61 -16.42 -10.27
C LYS A 119 5.88 -16.41 -11.10
N VAL A 120 6.83 -15.60 -10.69
CA VAL A 120 8.21 -15.55 -11.19
C VAL A 120 9.15 -15.84 -10.04
N LEU A 121 9.86 -16.96 -10.11
CA LEU A 121 10.76 -17.38 -9.04
C LEU A 121 11.93 -16.41 -8.91
N LEU A 122 12.26 -16.04 -7.66
CA LEU A 122 13.49 -15.34 -7.34
C LEU A 122 14.69 -16.28 -7.52
N ASP A 123 15.84 -15.69 -7.81
CA ASP A 123 17.12 -16.42 -7.89
C ASP A 123 17.66 -16.81 -6.51
N GLU A 124 18.83 -17.42 -6.46
CA GLU A 124 19.51 -17.85 -5.23
C GLU A 124 19.88 -16.70 -4.28
N ASN A 125 19.92 -15.47 -4.78
CA ASN A 125 20.15 -14.24 -4.02
C ASN A 125 18.84 -13.50 -3.69
N PHE A 126 17.69 -14.14 -3.90
CA PHE A 126 16.37 -13.56 -3.76
C PHE A 126 16.16 -12.30 -4.60
N GLN A 127 16.76 -12.26 -5.80
CA GLN A 127 16.56 -11.20 -6.78
C GLN A 127 15.75 -11.71 -7.97
N PHE A 128 15.17 -10.78 -8.71
CA PHE A 128 14.49 -11.06 -9.98
C PHE A 128 15.16 -10.32 -11.13
N LYS A 129 14.88 -10.76 -12.35
CA LYS A 129 15.21 -10.02 -13.56
C LYS A 129 13.94 -9.45 -14.18
N ALA A 130 13.96 -8.18 -14.55
CA ALA A 130 12.83 -7.52 -15.18
C ALA A 130 12.38 -8.25 -16.46
N SER A 131 13.33 -8.82 -17.23
CA SER A 131 13.05 -9.62 -18.43
C SER A 131 12.14 -10.82 -18.13
N ASP A 132 12.40 -11.53 -17.04
CA ASP A 132 11.67 -12.76 -16.70
C ASP A 132 10.25 -12.43 -16.23
N LEU A 133 10.12 -11.34 -15.48
CA LEU A 133 8.83 -10.84 -15.00
C LEU A 133 7.98 -10.34 -16.18
N LEU A 134 8.57 -9.56 -17.09
CA LEU A 134 7.89 -9.04 -18.28
C LEU A 134 7.52 -10.15 -19.28
N ALA A 135 8.30 -11.22 -19.34
CA ALA A 135 7.99 -12.39 -20.18
C ALA A 135 6.78 -13.20 -19.67
N LYS A 136 6.42 -13.07 -18.39
CA LYS A 136 5.19 -13.65 -17.81
C LYS A 136 3.95 -12.79 -18.05
N ALA A 137 4.14 -11.51 -18.39
CA ALA A 137 3.05 -10.60 -18.67
C ALA A 137 2.55 -10.76 -20.11
N ASP A 138 1.25 -10.55 -20.30
CA ASP A 138 0.59 -10.51 -21.60
C ASP A 138 -0.41 -9.33 -21.68
N ASP A 139 -1.22 -9.27 -22.73
CA ASP A 139 -2.21 -8.20 -22.93
C ASP A 139 -3.29 -8.13 -21.85
N ASN A 140 -3.53 -9.23 -21.15
CA ASN A 140 -4.48 -9.33 -20.05
C ASN A 140 -3.83 -9.06 -18.68
N THR A 141 -2.51 -8.90 -18.61
CA THR A 141 -1.83 -8.56 -17.37
C THR A 141 -2.14 -7.10 -16.99
N LYS A 142 -2.73 -6.90 -15.82
CA LYS A 142 -3.11 -5.57 -15.29
C LYS A 142 -2.22 -5.10 -14.17
N LEU A 143 -1.75 -6.04 -13.34
CA LEU A 143 -1.00 -5.76 -12.13
C LEU A 143 0.31 -6.52 -12.11
N ILE A 144 1.38 -5.86 -11.66
CA ILE A 144 2.63 -6.50 -11.25
C ILE A 144 2.90 -6.12 -9.81
N PHE A 145 3.15 -7.11 -8.93
CA PHE A 145 3.46 -6.89 -7.52
C PHE A 145 4.95 -7.16 -7.25
N LEU A 146 5.61 -6.19 -6.61
CA LEU A 146 7.00 -6.25 -6.17
C LEU A 146 7.08 -5.81 -4.71
N CYS A 147 7.44 -6.71 -3.81
CA CYS A 147 7.61 -6.42 -2.38
C CYS A 147 9.08 -6.08 -2.12
N SER A 148 9.36 -4.87 -1.63
CA SER A 148 10.74 -4.43 -1.35
C SER A 148 10.77 -3.43 -0.19
N PRO A 149 11.38 -3.79 0.95
CA PRO A 149 11.97 -5.11 1.28
C PRO A 149 10.98 -6.26 1.21
N ASN A 150 11.42 -7.43 0.71
CA ASN A 150 10.53 -8.54 0.47
C ASN A 150 10.22 -9.34 1.75
N ASN A 151 9.01 -9.81 1.87
CA ASN A 151 8.57 -10.79 2.87
C ASN A 151 8.28 -12.12 2.15
N PRO A 152 8.97 -13.26 2.45
CA PRO A 152 9.70 -13.52 3.71
C PRO A 152 11.21 -13.36 3.64
N THR A 153 11.79 -13.00 2.51
CA THR A 153 13.25 -13.07 2.29
C THR A 153 14.04 -11.94 2.96
N GLY A 154 13.38 -10.81 3.29
CA GLY A 154 13.93 -9.71 4.09
C GLY A 154 14.89 -8.77 3.33
N ASN A 155 15.18 -9.01 2.06
CA ASN A 155 16.10 -8.23 1.25
C ASN A 155 15.37 -7.17 0.40
N ASN A 156 16.08 -6.11 0.05
CA ASN A 156 15.67 -5.18 -0.99
C ASN A 156 15.79 -5.84 -2.37
N LEU A 157 14.84 -5.55 -3.23
CA LEU A 157 14.94 -5.86 -4.65
C LEU A 157 15.80 -4.80 -5.36
N CYS A 158 16.49 -5.20 -6.43
CA CYS A 158 17.31 -4.29 -7.22
C CYS A 158 16.48 -3.15 -7.82
N HIS A 159 16.73 -1.91 -7.40
CA HIS A 159 16.01 -0.72 -7.85
C HIS A 159 16.00 -0.57 -9.37
N LYS A 160 17.15 -0.87 -10.04
CA LYS A 160 17.26 -0.80 -11.50
C LYS A 160 16.32 -1.78 -12.21
N GLU A 161 16.14 -2.98 -11.67
CA GLU A 161 15.20 -3.96 -12.22
C GLU A 161 13.75 -3.49 -12.03
N ILE A 162 13.42 -2.91 -10.86
CA ILE A 162 12.10 -2.30 -10.61
C ILE A 162 11.84 -1.16 -11.60
N GLU A 163 12.80 -0.25 -11.79
CA GLU A 163 12.66 0.84 -12.76
C GLU A 163 12.50 0.32 -14.18
N THR A 164 13.22 -0.75 -14.57
CA THR A 164 13.06 -1.38 -15.88
C THR A 164 11.64 -1.91 -16.09
N VAL A 165 11.01 -2.49 -15.04
CA VAL A 165 9.60 -2.91 -15.10
C VAL A 165 8.68 -1.70 -15.22
N LEU A 166 8.90 -0.64 -14.45
CA LEU A 166 8.11 0.59 -14.50
C LEU A 166 8.15 1.27 -15.88
N ASP A 167 9.32 1.27 -16.50
CA ASP A 167 9.52 1.85 -17.85
C ASP A 167 8.88 1.01 -18.96
N SER A 168 8.82 -0.32 -18.80
CA SER A 168 8.44 -1.25 -19.86
C SER A 168 7.00 -1.74 -19.78
N PHE A 169 6.47 -1.93 -18.56
CA PHE A 169 5.14 -2.47 -18.35
C PHE A 169 4.05 -1.43 -18.61
N GLN A 170 3.01 -1.84 -19.34
CA GLN A 170 1.92 -0.94 -19.72
C GLN A 170 0.74 -0.91 -18.74
N GLY A 171 0.74 -1.75 -17.72
CA GLY A 171 -0.25 -1.83 -16.64
C GLY A 171 0.21 -1.11 -15.36
N ILE A 172 -0.36 -1.48 -14.25
CA ILE A 172 -0.05 -0.92 -12.91
C ILE A 172 1.05 -1.74 -12.24
N VAL A 173 2.12 -1.09 -11.78
CA VAL A 173 3.17 -1.68 -10.96
C VAL A 173 2.94 -1.30 -9.51
N VAL A 174 2.79 -2.30 -8.65
CA VAL A 174 2.59 -2.14 -7.22
C VAL A 174 3.89 -2.47 -6.50
N ILE A 175 4.46 -1.49 -5.81
CA ILE A 175 5.66 -1.67 -4.99
C ILE A 175 5.22 -1.68 -3.54
N ASP A 176 5.29 -2.85 -2.91
CA ASP A 176 4.93 -2.99 -1.50
C ASP A 176 6.13 -2.70 -0.61
N GLU A 177 6.09 -1.57 0.02
CA GLU A 177 7.08 -1.02 0.94
C GLU A 177 6.66 -1.16 2.41
N ALA A 178 5.94 -2.21 2.78
CA ALA A 178 5.51 -2.41 4.17
C ALA A 178 6.67 -2.38 5.17
N TYR A 179 7.88 -2.67 4.73
CA TYR A 179 9.09 -2.73 5.56
C TYR A 179 10.11 -1.63 5.25
N ILE A 180 9.79 -0.63 4.43
CA ILE A 180 10.75 0.40 3.98
C ILE A 180 11.36 1.21 5.12
N ASP A 181 10.64 1.41 6.22
CA ASP A 181 11.16 2.15 7.38
C ASP A 181 12.34 1.44 8.08
N PHE A 182 12.59 0.15 7.79
CA PHE A 182 13.75 -0.61 8.26
C PHE A 182 14.90 -0.65 7.25
N SER A 183 14.68 -0.20 6.02
CA SER A 183 15.65 -0.21 4.94
C SER A 183 16.46 1.09 4.89
N THR A 184 17.64 1.01 4.31
CA THR A 184 18.49 2.18 3.97
C THR A 184 18.17 2.74 2.59
N GLU A 185 17.36 2.02 1.79
CA GLU A 185 17.00 2.44 0.44
C GLU A 185 15.98 3.58 0.46
N VAL A 186 16.01 4.38 -0.60
CA VAL A 186 15.07 5.48 -0.77
C VAL A 186 13.73 4.92 -1.27
N SER A 187 12.64 5.30 -0.59
CA SER A 187 11.29 4.91 -1.00
C SER A 187 10.95 5.33 -2.43
N PHE A 188 10.30 4.47 -3.17
CA PHE A 188 9.75 4.76 -4.51
C PHE A 188 8.67 5.85 -4.50
N THR A 189 8.16 6.23 -3.33
CA THR A 189 7.25 7.40 -3.22
C THR A 189 7.87 8.69 -3.76
N THR A 190 9.20 8.81 -3.79
CA THR A 190 9.92 9.94 -4.39
C THR A 190 9.80 10.00 -5.91
N MET A 191 9.38 8.90 -6.55
CA MET A 191 9.27 8.77 -8.00
C MET A 191 7.82 8.78 -8.52
N LEU A 192 6.82 9.09 -7.69
CA LEU A 192 5.41 9.11 -8.07
C LEU A 192 5.10 10.04 -9.26
N ASP A 193 5.84 11.13 -9.41
CA ASP A 193 5.66 12.07 -10.53
C ASP A 193 6.29 11.56 -11.83
N LYS A 194 7.31 10.69 -11.73
CA LYS A 194 7.97 10.06 -12.89
C LYS A 194 7.13 8.89 -13.43
N TYR A 195 6.48 8.13 -12.55
CA TYR A 195 5.78 6.89 -12.89
C TYR A 195 4.29 6.94 -12.51
N PRO A 196 3.43 7.49 -13.38
CA PRO A 196 1.99 7.64 -13.09
C PRO A 196 1.22 6.31 -13.00
N ASN A 197 1.83 5.19 -13.43
CA ASN A 197 1.29 3.82 -13.30
C ASN A 197 1.80 3.09 -12.04
N MET A 198 2.55 3.75 -11.19
CA MET A 198 3.08 3.17 -9.96
C MET A 198 2.11 3.38 -8.79
N VAL A 199 1.96 2.33 -7.97
CA VAL A 199 1.31 2.39 -6.66
C VAL A 199 2.30 1.89 -5.63
N VAL A 200 2.58 2.70 -4.61
CA VAL A 200 3.45 2.31 -3.50
C VAL A 200 2.59 2.04 -2.28
N LEU A 201 2.74 0.86 -1.67
CA LEU A 201 2.03 0.49 -0.45
C LEU A 201 2.94 0.65 0.77
N GLN A 202 2.42 1.21 1.84
CA GLN A 202 3.09 1.27 3.15
C GLN A 202 2.06 1.00 4.27
N THR A 203 2.52 0.80 5.50
CA THR A 203 1.63 0.42 6.61
C THR A 203 2.10 0.98 7.96
N PHE A 204 1.14 1.21 8.85
CA PHE A 204 1.40 1.47 10.27
C PHE A 204 1.65 0.18 11.08
N SER A 205 1.46 -0.99 10.48
CA SER A 205 1.52 -2.28 11.19
C SER A 205 2.93 -2.70 11.61
N LYS A 206 3.97 -2.23 10.94
CA LYS A 206 5.35 -2.71 11.11
C LYS A 206 6.16 -1.73 11.95
N ALA A 207 6.99 -0.90 11.35
CA ALA A 207 7.87 0.04 12.06
C ALA A 207 7.13 0.97 13.03
N TRP A 208 5.91 1.37 12.69
CA TRP A 208 5.08 2.23 13.54
C TRP A 208 4.48 1.52 14.77
N GLY A 209 4.60 0.18 14.86
CA GLY A 209 4.13 -0.60 16.00
C GLY A 209 2.60 -0.62 16.17
N CYS A 210 1.85 -0.31 15.13
CA CYS A 210 0.40 -0.09 15.18
C CYS A 210 -0.41 -1.16 14.43
N ALA A 211 0.03 -2.42 14.46
CA ALA A 211 -0.68 -3.50 13.76
C ALA A 211 -2.16 -3.63 14.17
N GLY A 212 -2.48 -3.35 15.44
CA GLY A 212 -3.83 -3.48 16.00
C GLY A 212 -4.83 -2.45 15.45
N ILE A 213 -4.40 -1.28 14.99
CA ILE A 213 -5.31 -0.26 14.44
C ILE A 213 -5.68 -0.52 12.99
N ARG A 214 -5.04 -1.50 12.32
CA ARG A 214 -5.35 -1.89 10.95
C ARG A 214 -5.29 -0.74 9.96
N LEU A 215 -4.22 0.07 9.93
CA LEU A 215 -4.07 1.17 8.99
C LEU A 215 -2.94 0.92 8.00
N GLY A 216 -3.28 0.95 6.71
CA GLY A 216 -2.34 0.93 5.59
C GLY A 216 -2.51 2.15 4.70
N MET A 217 -1.52 2.37 3.85
CA MET A 217 -1.45 3.50 2.94
C MET A 217 -1.16 3.02 1.52
N ALA A 218 -1.75 3.67 0.53
CA ALA A 218 -1.29 3.60 -0.85
C ALA A 218 -0.97 5.02 -1.34
N PHE A 219 0.15 5.14 -2.02
CA PHE A 219 0.60 6.37 -2.67
C PHE A 219 0.62 6.15 -4.17
N ALA A 220 -0.03 7.01 -4.92
CA ALA A 220 -0.13 6.92 -6.38
C ALA A 220 -0.44 8.28 -7.01
N SER A 221 -0.59 8.32 -8.34
CA SER A 221 -1.10 9.51 -9.03
C SER A 221 -2.49 9.92 -8.50
N GLU A 222 -2.82 11.20 -8.59
CA GLU A 222 -4.12 11.72 -8.13
C GLU A 222 -5.29 11.02 -8.82
N GLU A 223 -5.13 10.65 -10.09
CA GLU A 223 -6.12 9.93 -10.88
C GLU A 223 -6.39 8.53 -10.30
N ILE A 224 -5.34 7.77 -9.95
CA ILE A 224 -5.48 6.44 -9.34
C ILE A 224 -6.15 6.57 -7.96
N ILE A 225 -5.72 7.51 -7.12
CA ILE A 225 -6.32 7.74 -5.80
C ILE A 225 -7.78 8.16 -5.92
N SER A 226 -8.13 8.97 -6.92
CA SER A 226 -9.52 9.33 -7.20
C SER A 226 -10.39 8.11 -7.49
N VAL A 227 -9.86 7.13 -8.25
CA VAL A 227 -10.58 5.87 -8.54
C VAL A 227 -10.68 4.99 -7.30
N PHE A 228 -9.65 4.88 -6.49
CA PHE A 228 -9.70 4.14 -5.22
C PHE A 228 -10.79 4.68 -4.30
N ASN A 229 -10.94 6.01 -4.22
CA ASN A 229 -11.99 6.67 -3.45
C ASN A 229 -13.41 6.39 -3.98
N LYS A 230 -13.57 6.04 -5.28
CA LYS A 230 -14.86 5.58 -5.82
C LYS A 230 -15.20 4.15 -5.43
N VAL A 231 -14.18 3.28 -5.28
CA VAL A 231 -14.34 1.83 -5.07
C VAL A 231 -14.41 1.47 -3.59
N LYS A 232 -13.71 2.20 -2.73
CA LYS A 232 -13.73 1.96 -1.29
C LYS A 232 -15.10 2.17 -0.68
N TYR A 233 -15.37 1.55 0.46
CA TYR A 233 -16.53 1.92 1.27
C TYR A 233 -16.39 3.36 1.80
N PRO A 234 -17.49 4.14 1.92
CA PRO A 234 -17.43 5.56 2.31
C PRO A 234 -16.61 5.80 3.59
N TYR A 235 -16.89 5.04 4.62
CA TYR A 235 -16.28 5.18 5.96
C TYR A 235 -15.33 4.00 6.26
N ASN A 236 -14.49 3.63 5.29
CA ASN A 236 -13.64 2.45 5.40
C ASN A 236 -12.68 2.47 6.60
N VAL A 237 -12.11 3.62 6.95
CA VAL A 237 -11.26 3.78 8.13
C VAL A 237 -12.05 4.40 9.27
N ASN A 238 -12.24 3.67 10.36
CA ASN A 238 -13.04 4.09 11.50
C ASN A 238 -12.38 5.23 12.31
N HIS A 239 -13.18 5.90 13.16
CA HIS A 239 -12.74 7.05 13.94
C HIS A 239 -11.59 6.72 14.91
N LEU A 240 -11.64 5.57 15.59
CA LEU A 240 -10.62 5.16 16.56
C LEU A 240 -9.26 4.94 15.86
N THR A 241 -9.27 4.32 14.68
CA THR A 241 -8.07 4.13 13.86
C THR A 241 -7.48 5.48 13.43
N GLN A 242 -8.32 6.42 12.95
CA GLN A 242 -7.84 7.74 12.55
C GLN A 242 -7.23 8.51 13.71
N THR A 243 -7.89 8.51 14.88
CA THR A 243 -7.44 9.20 16.09
C THR A 243 -6.10 8.63 16.58
N GLU A 244 -5.97 7.31 16.65
CA GLU A 244 -4.72 6.69 17.12
C GLU A 244 -3.57 6.90 16.13
N ALA A 245 -3.83 6.84 14.83
CA ALA A 245 -2.83 7.14 13.82
C ALA A 245 -2.30 8.58 13.93
N ILE A 246 -3.18 9.56 14.18
CA ILE A 246 -2.81 10.96 14.41
C ILE A 246 -1.91 11.08 15.65
N ASN A 247 -2.27 10.39 16.75
CA ASN A 247 -1.48 10.36 17.97
C ASN A 247 -0.08 9.77 17.73
N MET A 248 0.00 8.70 16.95
CA MET A 248 1.27 8.04 16.63
C MET A 248 2.17 8.85 15.72
N ILE A 249 1.60 9.58 14.75
CA ILE A 249 2.37 10.51 13.91
C ILE A 249 3.07 11.57 14.77
N GLY A 250 2.41 12.05 15.83
CA GLY A 250 3.02 12.96 16.81
C GLY A 250 4.23 12.37 17.55
N LYS A 251 4.44 11.05 17.49
CA LYS A 251 5.55 10.33 18.12
C LYS A 251 6.61 9.86 17.11
N GLU A 252 6.68 10.43 15.91
CA GLU A 252 7.59 10.01 14.83
C GLU A 252 9.04 9.87 15.29
N TYR A 253 9.53 10.77 16.15
CA TYR A 253 10.89 10.66 16.70
C TYR A 253 11.08 9.36 17.50
N GLN A 254 10.12 9.00 18.36
CA GLN A 254 10.19 7.76 19.13
C GLN A 254 10.17 6.52 18.23
N ILE A 255 9.38 6.54 17.16
CA ILE A 255 9.34 5.44 16.19
C ILE A 255 10.71 5.26 15.52
N LYS A 256 11.37 6.34 15.12
CA LYS A 256 12.73 6.31 14.56
C LYS A 256 13.75 5.72 15.53
N GLU A 257 13.68 6.04 16.81
CA GLU A 257 14.55 5.43 17.82
C GLU A 257 14.27 3.93 18.02
N TRP A 258 13.01 3.50 17.97
CA TRP A 258 12.67 2.08 18.00
C TRP A 258 13.23 1.34 16.78
N VAL A 259 13.05 1.87 15.58
CA VAL A 259 13.61 1.30 14.35
C VAL A 259 15.13 1.17 14.49
N LYS A 260 15.82 2.21 14.92
CA LYS A 260 17.27 2.18 15.15
C LYS A 260 17.70 1.08 16.13
N THR A 261 16.95 0.91 17.23
CA THR A 261 17.21 -0.16 18.20
C THR A 261 17.02 -1.55 17.59
N LEU A 262 15.93 -1.74 16.82
CA LEU A 262 15.67 -3.01 16.14
C LEU A 262 16.74 -3.35 15.11
N LEU A 263 17.19 -2.37 14.34
CA LEU A 263 18.28 -2.55 13.36
C LEU A 263 19.61 -2.90 14.03
N ALA A 264 19.94 -2.26 15.15
CA ALA A 264 21.14 -2.59 15.92
C ALA A 264 21.08 -4.02 16.49
N GLU A 265 19.92 -4.44 17.01
CA GLU A 265 19.72 -5.79 17.54
C GLU A 265 19.74 -6.84 16.43
N ARG A 266 19.17 -6.54 15.25
CA ARG A 266 19.28 -7.39 14.06
C ARG A 266 20.75 -7.65 13.71
N ALA A 267 21.57 -6.61 13.62
CA ALA A 267 22.99 -6.73 13.31
C ALA A 267 23.72 -7.59 14.35
N ARG A 268 23.45 -7.36 15.64
CA ARG A 268 24.00 -8.16 16.75
C ARG A 268 23.62 -9.64 16.66
N LEU A 269 22.36 -9.94 16.31
CA LEU A 269 21.90 -11.33 16.17
C LEU A 269 22.54 -12.03 14.99
N ILE A 270 22.68 -11.36 13.84
CA ILE A 270 23.37 -11.92 12.65
C ILE A 270 24.82 -12.30 13.02
N GLU A 271 25.55 -11.40 13.69
CA GLU A 271 26.91 -11.68 14.16
C GLU A 271 26.94 -12.90 15.09
N LYS A 272 26.06 -12.94 16.09
CA LYS A 272 26.02 -14.03 17.08
C LYS A 272 25.63 -15.38 16.48
N PHE A 273 24.69 -15.40 15.52
CA PHE A 273 24.36 -16.64 14.81
C PHE A 273 25.55 -17.14 13.99
N GLY A 274 26.33 -16.25 13.38
CA GLY A 274 27.57 -16.62 12.69
C GLY A 274 28.60 -17.27 13.62
N GLU A 275 28.74 -16.74 14.86
CA GLU A 275 29.67 -17.32 15.87
C GLU A 275 29.22 -18.71 16.37
N LEU A 276 27.93 -19.01 16.42
CA LEU A 276 27.40 -20.28 16.93
C LEU A 276 27.68 -21.48 16.01
N GLY A 277 27.92 -21.24 14.73
CA GLY A 277 28.22 -22.29 13.73
C GLY A 277 27.10 -23.32 13.52
N CYS A 278 25.87 -23.03 14.03
CA CYS A 278 24.72 -23.90 13.88
C CYS A 278 23.87 -23.56 12.63
N CYS A 279 24.21 -22.47 11.93
CA CYS A 279 23.55 -22.04 10.71
C CYS A 279 24.52 -22.20 9.54
N GLU A 280 24.13 -22.94 8.51
CA GLU A 280 24.93 -23.09 7.29
C GLU A 280 24.94 -21.79 6.46
N HIS A 281 23.87 -21.03 6.55
CA HIS A 281 23.71 -19.76 5.85
C HIS A 281 22.89 -18.78 6.68
N ILE A 282 23.36 -17.55 6.79
CA ILE A 282 22.64 -16.43 7.39
C ILE A 282 22.57 -15.35 6.31
N SER A 283 21.39 -15.20 5.70
CA SER A 283 21.19 -14.12 4.73
C SER A 283 21.17 -12.78 5.46
N PRO A 284 21.95 -11.79 5.05
CA PRO A 284 21.75 -10.44 5.49
C PRO A 284 20.33 -9.98 5.07
N THR A 285 19.66 -9.29 5.96
CA THR A 285 18.35 -8.73 5.69
C THR A 285 18.42 -7.21 5.66
N ASP A 286 17.61 -6.60 4.81
CA ASP A 286 17.49 -5.14 4.68
C ASP A 286 16.30 -4.61 5.48
N ALA A 287 15.50 -5.54 6.07
CA ALA A 287 14.32 -5.21 6.87
C ALA A 287 14.12 -6.16 8.05
#